data_14d6aa22ba38341447f6bfa06aa6234b
#
_entry.id   14d6aa22ba38341447f6bfa06aa6234b
#
_cell.length_a   1.000
_cell.length_b   1.000
_cell.length_c   1.000
_cell.angle_alpha   90.00
_cell.angle_beta   90.00
_cell.angle_gamma   90.00
#
_symmetry.space_group_name_H-M   'P 1'
#
loop_
_entity.id
_entity.type
_entity.pdbx_description
1 polymer ?
#
loop_
_entity_poly.entity_id
_entity_poly.type
_entity_poly.pdbx_seq_one_letter_code
_entity_poly.pdbx_strand_id
1 'polypeptide(L)'
;VSNFGRHRNMCTRFESTPDLVRSVFRSTGQKFLSYNVDGELKQDEQDAFLSMGRELGCSAGAVKRAYRLAKKAELAHFKERVQKQEQLSRREGMKVLIAAHSYVIEDPFMGKPVTRFLKAAGVIPLRADLTDREAALKRSLSLSPTCKWEISREILGGIQQRRDTVDGIILLSAFPCGPDA
;
A
#
# COMPACT_ATOMS: atom_id res chain seq x y z
N VAL A 1 8.41 3.38 8.08
CA VAL A 1 8.08 1.98 7.83
C VAL A 1 7.26 1.50 9.01
N SER A 2 6.09 0.95 8.77
CA SER A 2 5.20 0.49 9.83
C SER A 2 5.19 -1.04 9.90
N ASN A 3 5.48 -1.57 11.07
CA ASN A 3 5.28 -2.98 11.38
C ASN A 3 3.89 -3.11 12.03
N PHE A 4 2.95 -3.76 11.33
CA PHE A 4 1.53 -3.75 11.70
C PHE A 4 1.12 -4.90 12.61
N GLY A 5 1.94 -5.25 13.58
CA GLY A 5 1.62 -6.24 14.62
C GLY A 5 2.27 -7.61 14.41
N ARG A 6 2.03 -8.51 15.36
CA ARG A 6 2.68 -9.83 15.42
C ARG A 6 2.58 -10.57 14.09
N HIS A 7 3.71 -11.02 13.56
CA HIS A 7 3.85 -11.78 12.31
C HIS A 7 3.56 -11.01 11.02
N ARG A 8 3.64 -9.70 11.03
CA ARG A 8 3.48 -8.84 9.86
C ARG A 8 4.82 -8.20 9.52
N ASN A 9 5.52 -8.77 8.58
CA ASN A 9 6.85 -8.32 8.20
C ASN A 9 6.79 -7.33 7.04
N MET A 10 7.65 -6.33 7.11
CA MET A 10 7.98 -5.46 5.99
C MET A 10 9.34 -5.86 5.40
N CYS A 11 9.56 -5.53 4.15
CA CYS A 11 10.83 -5.80 3.49
C CYS A 11 11.95 -4.96 4.13
N THR A 12 13.07 -5.58 4.47
CA THR A 12 14.24 -4.90 5.06
C THR A 12 14.80 -3.79 4.18
N ARG A 13 14.59 -3.84 2.85
CA ARG A 13 14.94 -2.74 1.95
C ARG A 13 14.12 -1.49 2.23
N PHE A 14 12.84 -1.62 2.50
CA PHE A 14 12.01 -0.47 2.88
C PHE A 14 12.40 0.04 4.26
N GLU A 15 12.74 -0.85 5.18
CA GLU A 15 13.20 -0.46 6.53
C GLU A 15 14.52 0.30 6.50
N SER A 16 15.45 -0.07 5.61
CA SER A 16 16.76 0.59 5.46
C SER A 16 16.72 1.86 4.59
N THR A 17 15.61 2.17 3.93
CA THR A 17 15.51 3.36 3.06
C THR A 17 15.89 4.67 3.75
N PRO A 18 15.50 4.95 5.01
CA PRO A 18 15.92 6.18 5.70
C PRO A 18 17.44 6.28 5.87
N ASP A 19 18.12 5.17 6.12
CA ASP A 19 19.55 5.14 6.30
C ASP A 19 20.29 5.32 4.97
N LEU A 20 19.76 4.73 3.90
CA LEU A 20 20.26 4.97 2.54
C LEU A 20 20.16 6.46 2.17
N VAL A 21 19.00 7.07 2.39
CA VAL A 21 18.79 8.49 2.08
C VAL A 21 19.75 9.36 2.90
N ARG A 22 19.89 9.11 4.19
CA ARG A 22 20.86 9.84 5.04
C ARG A 22 22.30 9.68 4.54
N SER A 23 22.66 8.47 4.11
CA SER A 23 24.00 8.21 3.60
C SER A 23 24.29 8.97 2.32
N VAL A 24 23.34 8.96 1.36
CA VAL A 24 23.48 9.66 0.07
C VAL A 24 23.58 11.18 0.25
N PHE A 25 22.78 11.74 1.16
CA PHE A 25 22.72 13.19 1.39
C PHE A 25 23.54 13.68 2.58
N ARG A 26 24.49 12.86 3.07
CA ARG A 26 25.29 13.17 4.25
C ARG A 26 26.03 14.50 4.17
N SER A 27 26.51 14.86 2.99
CA SER A 27 27.30 16.09 2.77
C SER A 27 26.46 17.34 2.52
N THR A 28 25.14 17.22 2.38
CA THR A 28 24.29 18.35 1.97
C THR A 28 23.81 19.21 3.14
N GLY A 29 24.04 18.79 4.38
CA GLY A 29 23.48 19.44 5.58
C GLY A 29 21.94 19.34 5.68
N GLN A 30 21.29 18.59 4.81
CA GLN A 30 19.85 18.40 4.81
C GLN A 30 19.38 17.69 6.09
N LYS A 31 18.38 18.24 6.75
CA LYS A 31 17.73 17.59 7.91
C LYS A 31 16.76 16.51 7.43
N PHE A 32 16.89 15.31 7.98
CA PHE A 32 15.99 14.18 7.71
C PHE A 32 15.22 13.81 8.98
N LEU A 33 13.90 13.79 8.88
CA LEU A 33 13.03 13.30 9.93
C LEU A 33 12.69 11.83 9.62
N SER A 34 13.01 10.95 10.54
CA SER A 34 12.76 9.51 10.36
C SER A 34 12.41 8.90 11.71
N TYR A 35 11.27 8.26 11.77
CA TYR A 35 10.77 7.60 12.97
C TYR A 35 10.27 6.21 12.61
N ASN A 36 10.56 5.27 13.48
CA ASN A 36 10.08 3.91 13.34
C ASN A 36 8.64 3.80 13.88
N VAL A 37 7.83 3.01 13.18
CA VAL A 37 6.52 2.57 13.65
C VAL A 37 6.59 1.06 13.80
N ASP A 38 6.49 0.57 15.01
CA ASP A 38 6.64 -0.85 15.35
C ASP A 38 5.56 -1.26 16.35
N GLY A 39 4.60 -2.03 15.86
CA GLY A 39 3.49 -2.51 16.68
C GLY A 39 3.92 -3.53 17.76
N GLU A 40 5.05 -4.21 17.58
CA GLU A 40 5.57 -5.14 18.59
C GLU A 40 6.22 -4.40 19.76
N LEU A 41 6.89 -3.29 19.46
CA LEU A 41 7.50 -2.41 20.46
C LEU A 41 6.52 -1.37 21.04
N LYS A 42 5.24 -1.46 20.70
CA LYS A 42 4.21 -0.47 21.08
C LYS A 42 4.54 0.97 20.63
N GLN A 43 5.32 1.10 19.57
CA GLN A 43 5.58 2.37 18.90
C GLN A 43 4.56 2.59 17.80
N ASP A 44 3.46 3.23 18.12
CA ASP A 44 2.40 3.43 17.15
C ASP A 44 2.70 4.60 16.18
N GLU A 45 1.93 4.66 15.12
CA GLU A 45 2.09 5.69 14.09
C GLU A 45 1.88 7.11 14.68
N GLN A 46 0.95 7.28 15.62
CA GLN A 46 0.70 8.57 16.26
C GLN A 46 1.89 9.06 17.07
N ASP A 47 2.58 8.15 17.76
CA ASP A 47 3.77 8.47 18.54
C ASP A 47 4.93 8.90 17.64
N ALA A 48 5.09 8.27 16.49
CA ALA A 48 6.05 8.68 15.47
C ALA A 48 5.76 10.12 14.98
N PHE A 49 4.50 10.44 14.65
CA PHE A 49 4.11 11.80 14.26
C PHE A 49 4.27 12.81 15.39
N LEU A 50 4.00 12.45 16.65
CA LEU A 50 4.22 13.32 17.79
C LEU A 50 5.70 13.65 17.97
N SER A 51 6.59 12.68 17.79
CA SER A 51 8.04 12.87 17.87
C SER A 51 8.54 13.77 16.75
N MET A 52 8.07 13.53 15.52
CA MET A 52 8.35 14.36 14.35
C MET A 52 7.88 15.81 14.54
N GLY A 53 6.66 15.98 15.02
CA GLY A 53 6.07 17.29 15.27
C GLY A 53 6.85 18.10 16.34
N ARG A 54 7.36 17.40 17.37
CA ARG A 54 8.23 18.03 18.40
C ARG A 54 9.51 18.57 17.80
N GLU A 55 10.17 17.82 16.92
CA GLU A 55 11.35 18.29 16.21
C GLU A 55 11.08 19.48 15.28
N LEU A 56 9.86 19.59 14.76
CA LEU A 56 9.40 20.71 13.93
C LEU A 56 8.88 21.90 14.75
N GLY A 57 8.96 21.85 16.09
CA GLY A 57 8.47 22.92 16.95
C GLY A 57 6.94 23.00 17.08
N CYS A 58 6.22 21.96 16.69
CA CYS A 58 4.78 21.93 16.77
C CYS A 58 4.28 21.47 18.15
N SER A 59 3.18 22.03 18.62
CA SER A 59 2.54 21.55 19.84
C SER A 59 1.91 20.16 19.65
N ALA A 60 1.96 19.33 20.69
CA ALA A 60 1.35 18.00 20.65
C ALA A 60 -0.14 18.01 20.29
N GLY A 61 -0.87 19.03 20.74
CA GLY A 61 -2.29 19.23 20.39
C GLY A 61 -2.49 19.48 18.90
N ALA A 62 -1.63 20.29 18.25
CA ALA A 62 -1.68 20.54 16.82
C ALA A 62 -1.37 19.26 16.03
N VAL A 63 -0.33 18.52 16.42
CA VAL A 63 0.04 17.25 15.78
C VAL A 63 -1.09 16.23 15.86
N LYS A 64 -1.69 16.03 17.04
CA LYS A 64 -2.82 15.11 17.22
C LYS A 64 -4.04 15.48 16.37
N ARG A 65 -4.32 16.78 16.22
CA ARG A 65 -5.41 17.22 15.33
C ARG A 65 -5.08 16.95 13.87
N ALA A 66 -3.87 17.30 13.42
CA ALA A 66 -3.42 17.06 12.05
C ALA A 66 -3.44 15.56 11.71
N TYR A 67 -2.91 14.71 12.59
CA TYR A 67 -2.94 13.26 12.44
C TYR A 67 -4.36 12.70 12.27
N ARG A 68 -5.28 13.09 13.15
CA ARG A 68 -6.68 12.64 13.06
C ARG A 68 -7.35 13.07 11.77
N LEU A 69 -7.11 14.31 11.32
CA LEU A 69 -7.65 14.81 10.05
C LEU A 69 -7.07 14.05 8.87
N ALA A 70 -5.76 13.82 8.85
CA ALA A 70 -5.09 13.04 7.80
C ALA A 70 -5.61 11.60 7.73
N LYS A 71 -5.72 10.91 8.86
CA LYS A 71 -6.27 9.54 8.91
C LYS A 71 -7.73 9.48 8.45
N LYS A 72 -8.54 10.46 8.83
CA LYS A 72 -9.93 10.55 8.36
C LYS A 72 -10.00 10.74 6.85
N ALA A 73 -9.15 11.61 6.30
CA ALA A 73 -9.09 11.87 4.87
C ALA A 73 -8.58 10.64 4.09
N GLU A 74 -7.54 9.98 4.59
CA GLU A 74 -7.01 8.73 4.02
C GLU A 74 -8.09 7.64 3.93
N LEU A 75 -8.79 7.40 5.03
CA LEU A 75 -9.86 6.39 5.07
C LEU A 75 -11.03 6.75 4.14
N ALA A 76 -11.42 8.02 4.08
CA ALA A 76 -12.47 8.47 3.19
C ALA A 76 -12.08 8.28 1.72
N HIS A 77 -10.85 8.67 1.35
CA HIS A 77 -10.32 8.50 0.01
C HIS A 77 -10.20 7.02 -0.38
N PHE A 78 -9.73 6.16 0.52
CA PHE A 78 -9.67 4.72 0.27
C PHE A 78 -11.07 4.14 0.02
N LYS A 79 -12.05 4.45 0.87
CA LYS A 79 -13.44 4.00 0.71
C LYS A 79 -14.04 4.46 -0.62
N GLU A 80 -13.80 5.71 -1.01
CA GLU A 80 -14.26 6.23 -2.31
C GLU A 80 -13.67 5.44 -3.48
N ARG A 81 -12.37 5.13 -3.43
CA ARG A 81 -11.71 4.32 -4.47
C ARG A 81 -12.27 2.91 -4.55
N VAL A 82 -12.50 2.27 -3.40
CA VAL A 82 -13.14 0.94 -3.34
C VAL A 82 -14.55 1.00 -3.94
N GLN A 83 -15.36 1.99 -3.56
CA GLN A 83 -16.71 2.16 -4.11
C GLN A 83 -16.72 2.38 -5.62
N LYS A 84 -15.81 3.23 -6.14
CA LYS A 84 -15.65 3.44 -7.59
C LYS A 84 -15.28 2.14 -8.28
N GLN A 85 -14.40 1.33 -7.70
CA GLN A 85 -14.03 0.04 -8.25
C GLN A 85 -15.20 -0.94 -8.25
N GLU A 86 -16.01 -0.98 -7.19
CA GLU A 86 -17.22 -1.82 -7.16
C GLU A 86 -18.24 -1.41 -8.24
N GLN A 87 -18.39 -0.13 -8.51
CA GLN A 87 -19.21 0.35 -9.62
C GLN A 87 -18.66 -0.09 -10.98
N LEU A 88 -17.33 -0.04 -11.16
CA LEU A 88 -16.69 -0.50 -12.38
C LEU A 88 -16.83 -2.01 -12.57
N SER A 89 -16.71 -2.79 -11.51
CA SER A 89 -16.82 -4.25 -11.57
C SER A 89 -18.19 -4.75 -11.99
N ARG A 90 -19.24 -3.93 -11.81
CA ARG A 90 -20.62 -4.24 -12.23
C ARG A 90 -20.93 -3.88 -13.69
N ARG A 91 -20.03 -3.15 -14.37
CA ARG A 91 -20.23 -2.81 -15.78
C ARG A 91 -20.08 -4.05 -16.66
N GLU A 92 -20.78 -4.07 -17.77
CA GLU A 92 -20.54 -5.04 -18.83
C GLU A 92 -19.21 -4.77 -19.53
N GLY A 93 -18.58 -5.84 -20.03
CA GLY A 93 -17.31 -5.77 -20.74
C GLY A 93 -16.21 -6.60 -20.07
N MET A 94 -15.13 -6.78 -20.80
CA MET A 94 -13.95 -7.52 -20.34
C MET A 94 -13.31 -6.84 -19.13
N LYS A 95 -13.06 -7.60 -18.09
CA LYS A 95 -12.47 -7.14 -16.83
C LYS A 95 -11.11 -7.80 -16.61
N VAL A 96 -10.10 -7.00 -16.36
CA VAL A 96 -8.77 -7.48 -16.05
C VAL A 96 -8.36 -6.95 -14.66
N LEU A 97 -7.98 -7.87 -13.77
CA LEU A 97 -7.47 -7.55 -12.46
C LEU A 97 -5.97 -7.28 -12.55
N ILE A 98 -5.55 -6.10 -12.13
CA ILE A 98 -4.13 -5.76 -11.97
C ILE A 98 -3.74 -6.09 -10.53
N ALA A 99 -2.88 -7.08 -10.37
CA ALA A 99 -2.31 -7.48 -9.10
C ALA A 99 -0.87 -6.96 -9.01
N ALA A 100 -0.70 -5.94 -8.21
CA ALA A 100 0.59 -5.28 -7.98
C ALA A 100 0.53 -4.42 -6.71
N HIS A 101 1.69 -4.08 -6.20
CA HIS A 101 1.80 -3.09 -5.13
C HIS A 101 1.30 -1.72 -5.60
N SER A 102 0.67 -0.97 -4.72
CA SER A 102 0.08 0.34 -5.05
C SER A 102 1.08 1.31 -5.66
N TYR A 103 2.33 1.32 -5.18
CA TYR A 103 3.39 2.17 -5.73
C TYR A 103 3.76 1.80 -7.17
N VAL A 104 3.65 0.52 -7.55
CA VAL A 104 3.88 0.06 -8.93
C VAL A 104 2.73 0.50 -9.83
N ILE A 105 1.47 0.31 -9.39
CA ILE A 105 0.28 0.67 -10.20
C ILE A 105 0.19 2.19 -10.42
N GLU A 106 0.53 2.97 -9.39
CA GLU A 106 0.46 4.44 -9.46
C GLU A 106 1.67 5.07 -10.17
N ASP A 107 2.72 4.30 -10.42
CA ASP A 107 3.93 4.79 -11.10
C ASP A 107 3.62 5.24 -12.54
N PRO A 108 4.08 6.45 -12.93
CA PRO A 108 3.78 7.02 -14.25
C PRO A 108 4.41 6.27 -15.41
N PHE A 109 5.49 5.53 -15.18
CA PHE A 109 6.24 4.81 -16.19
C PHE A 109 5.94 3.31 -16.24
N MET A 110 5.38 2.74 -15.14
CA MET A 110 5.10 1.31 -15.03
C MET A 110 3.59 1.02 -15.06
N GLY A 111 2.87 1.31 -14.03
CA GLY A 111 1.47 0.90 -13.87
C GLY A 111 0.48 1.77 -14.64
N LYS A 112 0.72 3.09 -14.71
CA LYS A 112 -0.17 3.99 -15.46
C LYS A 112 -0.23 3.72 -16.96
N PRO A 113 0.88 3.41 -17.67
CA PRO A 113 0.81 2.97 -19.06
C PRO A 113 -0.03 1.72 -19.27
N VAL A 114 0.14 0.70 -18.42
CA VAL A 114 -0.65 -0.55 -18.47
C VAL A 114 -2.15 -0.25 -18.30
N THR A 115 -2.48 0.53 -17.26
CA THR A 115 -3.86 0.91 -16.99
C THR A 115 -4.49 1.71 -18.14
N ARG A 116 -3.73 2.63 -18.75
CA ARG A 116 -4.18 3.42 -19.91
C ARG A 116 -4.39 2.55 -21.14
N PHE A 117 -3.46 1.64 -21.41
CA PHE A 117 -3.57 0.72 -22.53
C PHE A 117 -4.83 -0.16 -22.41
N LEU A 118 -5.08 -0.77 -21.26
CA LEU A 118 -6.29 -1.57 -21.02
C LEU A 118 -7.56 -0.76 -21.26
N LYS A 119 -7.63 0.46 -20.75
CA LYS A 119 -8.78 1.35 -20.96
C LYS A 119 -8.96 1.71 -22.45
N ALA A 120 -7.89 1.99 -23.16
CA ALA A 120 -7.94 2.30 -24.60
C ALA A 120 -8.40 1.09 -25.42
N ALA A 121 -8.08 -0.11 -24.98
CA ALA A 121 -8.56 -1.37 -25.58
C ALA A 121 -10.01 -1.74 -25.17
N GLY A 122 -10.74 -0.89 -24.46
CA GLY A 122 -12.10 -1.16 -24.00
C GLY A 122 -12.19 -2.12 -22.83
N VAL A 123 -11.05 -2.44 -22.20
CA VAL A 123 -11.00 -3.34 -21.04
C VAL A 123 -11.21 -2.54 -19.75
N ILE A 124 -11.92 -3.09 -18.79
CA ILE A 124 -12.16 -2.52 -17.47
C ILE A 124 -11.03 -2.99 -16.52
N PRO A 125 -10.05 -2.13 -16.19
CA PRO A 125 -9.01 -2.49 -15.23
C PRO A 125 -9.54 -2.40 -13.81
N LEU A 126 -9.43 -3.48 -13.07
CA LEU A 126 -9.67 -3.55 -11.63
C LEU A 126 -8.33 -3.75 -10.90
N ARG A 127 -8.27 -3.42 -9.62
CA ARG A 127 -7.07 -3.51 -8.81
C ARG A 127 -7.25 -4.48 -7.66
N ALA A 128 -6.27 -5.32 -7.40
CA ALA A 128 -6.31 -6.29 -6.31
C ALA A 128 -6.17 -5.63 -4.92
N ASP A 129 -5.47 -4.50 -4.83
CA ASP A 129 -5.25 -3.76 -3.59
C ASP A 129 -6.45 -2.88 -3.15
N LEU A 130 -7.45 -2.68 -4.02
CA LEU A 130 -8.66 -1.93 -3.69
C LEU A 130 -9.80 -2.87 -3.27
N THR A 131 -9.70 -3.39 -2.06
CA THR A 131 -10.66 -4.35 -1.50
C THR A 131 -10.74 -4.19 0.02
N ASP A 132 -11.69 -4.88 0.65
CA ASP A 132 -11.71 -4.97 2.11
C ASP A 132 -10.45 -5.67 2.62
N ARG A 133 -9.63 -4.93 3.35
CA ARG A 133 -8.32 -5.36 3.80
C ARG A 133 -8.38 -6.55 4.75
N GLU A 134 -9.29 -6.53 5.71
CA GLU A 134 -9.38 -7.62 6.69
C GLU A 134 -9.83 -8.92 6.03
N ALA A 135 -10.82 -8.82 5.15
CA ALA A 135 -11.28 -9.95 4.37
C ALA A 135 -10.18 -10.47 3.42
N ALA A 136 -9.41 -9.56 2.80
CA ALA A 136 -8.28 -9.93 1.94
C ALA A 136 -7.19 -10.68 2.72
N LEU A 137 -6.78 -10.18 3.88
CA LEU A 137 -5.77 -10.83 4.72
C LEU A 137 -6.19 -12.25 5.16
N LYS A 138 -7.47 -12.45 5.47
CA LYS A 138 -8.01 -13.79 5.79
C LYS A 138 -7.99 -14.70 4.57
N ARG A 139 -8.46 -14.22 3.42
CA ARG A 139 -8.55 -15.00 2.18
C ARG A 139 -7.18 -15.33 1.58
N SER A 140 -6.16 -14.52 1.82
CA SER A 140 -4.80 -14.77 1.33
C SER A 140 -4.25 -16.11 1.80
N LEU A 141 -4.66 -16.58 2.98
CA LEU A 141 -4.21 -17.85 3.56
C LEU A 141 -4.60 -19.07 2.72
N SER A 142 -5.68 -18.98 1.93
CA SER A 142 -6.10 -20.06 1.03
C SER A 142 -5.21 -20.17 -0.22
N LEU A 143 -4.54 -19.08 -0.61
CA LEU A 143 -3.59 -19.09 -1.73
C LEU A 143 -2.15 -19.33 -1.27
N SER A 144 -1.74 -18.68 -0.19
CA SER A 144 -0.41 -18.83 0.36
C SER A 144 -0.41 -18.73 1.88
N PRO A 145 -0.48 -19.86 2.59
CA PRO A 145 -0.44 -19.90 4.05
C PRO A 145 0.92 -19.48 4.62
N THR A 146 1.97 -19.51 3.81
CA THR A 146 3.34 -19.20 4.21
C THR A 146 3.79 -17.78 3.89
N CYS A 147 3.00 -17.03 3.13
CA CYS A 147 3.32 -15.64 2.82
C CYS A 147 3.27 -14.78 4.09
N LYS A 148 4.42 -14.18 4.44
CA LYS A 148 4.59 -13.36 5.64
C LYS A 148 4.47 -11.85 5.36
N TRP A 149 4.55 -11.45 4.09
CA TRP A 149 4.53 -10.05 3.67
C TRP A 149 3.10 -9.52 3.64
N GLU A 150 2.82 -8.50 4.45
CA GLU A 150 1.45 -8.02 4.62
C GLU A 150 0.84 -7.48 3.33
N ILE A 151 1.58 -6.63 2.61
CA ILE A 151 1.07 -6.04 1.36
C ILE A 151 0.83 -7.12 0.30
N SER A 152 1.75 -8.10 0.17
CA SER A 152 1.56 -9.24 -0.73
C SER A 152 0.34 -10.07 -0.34
N ARG A 153 0.08 -10.26 0.96
CA ARG A 153 -1.13 -10.94 1.44
C ARG A 153 -2.41 -10.16 1.11
N GLU A 154 -2.39 -8.84 1.17
CA GLU A 154 -3.52 -8.02 0.73
C GLU A 154 -3.81 -8.23 -0.76
N ILE A 155 -2.77 -8.23 -1.60
CA ILE A 155 -2.89 -8.47 -3.05
C ILE A 155 -3.40 -9.88 -3.32
N LEU A 156 -2.83 -10.91 -2.70
CA LEU A 156 -3.28 -12.30 -2.82
C LEU A 156 -4.75 -12.46 -2.41
N GLY A 157 -5.14 -11.83 -1.32
CA GLY A 157 -6.53 -11.81 -0.87
C GLY A 157 -7.47 -11.09 -1.83
N GLY A 158 -7.02 -10.00 -2.44
CA GLY A 158 -7.75 -9.28 -3.49
C GLY A 158 -7.92 -10.11 -4.75
N ILE A 159 -6.89 -10.86 -5.16
CA ILE A 159 -6.98 -11.85 -6.25
C ILE A 159 -8.05 -12.89 -5.91
N GLN A 160 -7.96 -13.48 -4.72
CA GLN A 160 -8.90 -14.52 -4.28
C GLN A 160 -10.35 -14.04 -4.21
N GLN A 161 -10.56 -12.76 -3.91
CA GLN A 161 -11.91 -12.18 -3.88
C GLN A 161 -12.51 -11.96 -5.27
N ARG A 162 -11.68 -11.74 -6.29
CA ARG A 162 -12.13 -11.28 -7.60
C ARG A 162 -11.88 -12.25 -8.74
N ARG A 163 -11.10 -13.31 -8.54
CA ARG A 163 -10.68 -14.23 -9.60
C ARG A 163 -11.84 -14.82 -10.41
N ASP A 164 -12.99 -15.05 -9.76
CA ASP A 164 -14.16 -15.65 -10.39
C ASP A 164 -15.07 -14.60 -11.07
N THR A 165 -14.71 -13.32 -11.01
CA THR A 165 -15.49 -12.18 -11.53
C THR A 165 -14.71 -11.34 -12.56
N VAL A 166 -13.53 -11.80 -12.96
CA VAL A 166 -12.66 -11.14 -13.96
C VAL A 166 -12.30 -12.13 -15.05
N ASP A 167 -12.05 -11.62 -16.24
CA ASP A 167 -11.70 -12.42 -17.42
C ASP A 167 -10.20 -12.71 -17.51
N GLY A 168 -9.38 -11.97 -16.76
CA GLY A 168 -7.94 -12.17 -16.71
C GLY A 168 -7.26 -11.44 -15.55
N ILE A 169 -6.01 -11.84 -15.27
CA ILE A 169 -5.19 -11.25 -14.21
C ILE A 169 -3.84 -10.88 -14.81
N ILE A 170 -3.40 -9.65 -14.56
CA ILE A 170 -2.04 -9.18 -14.86
C ILE A 170 -1.28 -9.02 -13.56
N LEU A 171 -0.19 -9.76 -13.40
CA LEU A 171 0.78 -9.53 -12.34
C LEU A 171 1.77 -8.49 -12.81
N LEU A 172 1.90 -7.41 -12.05
CA LEU A 172 2.81 -6.32 -12.36
C LEU A 172 3.78 -6.13 -11.19
N SER A 173 5.05 -6.41 -11.43
CA SER A 173 6.13 -6.32 -10.45
C SER A 173 7.24 -5.41 -10.96
N ALA A 174 7.85 -4.63 -10.06
CA ALA A 174 8.96 -3.75 -10.39
C ALA A 174 10.28 -4.50 -10.50
N PHE A 175 10.46 -5.54 -9.70
CA PHE A 175 11.69 -6.34 -9.62
C PHE A 175 11.37 -7.80 -9.29
N PRO A 176 12.27 -8.74 -9.62
CA PRO A 176 12.24 -10.08 -9.08
C PRO A 176 12.67 -10.04 -7.59
N CYS A 177 11.89 -9.38 -6.76
CA CYS A 177 12.10 -9.23 -5.34
C CYS A 177 11.12 -10.16 -4.62
N GLY A 178 11.57 -10.91 -3.60
CA GLY A 178 10.72 -11.86 -2.88
C GLY A 178 9.36 -11.32 -2.43
N PRO A 179 9.25 -10.07 -1.92
CA PRO A 179 7.96 -9.46 -1.59
C PRO A 179 7.08 -9.07 -2.78
N ASP A 180 7.65 -8.94 -3.98
CA ASP A 180 6.96 -8.58 -5.22
C ASP A 180 6.71 -9.80 -6.14
N ALA A 181 7.28 -10.95 -5.81
CA ALA A 181 7.20 -12.18 -6.59
C ALA A 181 6.03 -13.07 -6.16
#